data_b5435a35f2afe66768b52a679b3ce958
#
_entry.id   b5435a35f2afe66768b52a679b3ce958
#
_cell.length_a   1.000
_cell.length_b   1.000
_cell.length_c   1.000
_cell.angle_alpha   90.00
_cell.angle_beta   90.00
_cell.angle_gamma   90.00
#
_symmetry.space_group_name_H-M   'P 1'
#
loop_
_entity.id
_entity.type
_entity.pdbx_description
1 polymer ?
#
loop_
_entity_poly.entity_id
_entity_poly.type
_entity_poly.pdbx_seq_one_letter_code
_entity_poly.pdbx_strand_id
1 'polypeptide(L)'
;HKNGVKVGCVMSIGWNERILLRGWNLGSHARVLAKFSEKDSQGNFKNSRKLVELMKYYGIDGLGVNSEFTAREGDMTTLIDFFADCHKKAKEIGWEFQLHWYDGTNESGAIRFDSGLGSHNERMFGDKDHVVTDMMFANYNWRSNTLASSEQTAQRLGRSSYDYYAGFDIQGRALQNNNWRALKNSKISVGFWGAHSQSLIHQSATDNGTSDIAIQKAYLLKQELIFSGGFRNPATRPEITSTTLANASLKHFHGLATFLTAKSTINELPFVTRFNLGNGLSFRNEGKVTFNHKWYN
;
A
#
# COMPACT_ATOMS: atom_id res chain seq x y z
N HIS A 1 -3.23 0.73 14.66
CA HIS A 1 -2.48 1.33 15.78
C HIS A 1 -2.30 0.37 16.95
N LYS A 2 -3.38 -0.18 17.50
CA LYS A 2 -3.30 -1.05 18.70
C LYS A 2 -2.41 -2.30 18.54
N ASN A 3 -2.15 -2.71 17.30
CA ASN A 3 -1.30 -3.85 16.99
C ASN A 3 0.08 -3.45 16.45
N GLY A 4 0.52 -2.22 16.70
CA GLY A 4 1.81 -1.72 16.24
C GLY A 4 1.92 -1.50 14.72
N VAL A 5 0.78 -1.51 14.00
CA VAL A 5 0.73 -1.25 12.57
C VAL A 5 0.44 0.23 12.34
N LYS A 6 1.21 0.87 11.46
CA LYS A 6 0.93 2.22 11.02
C LYS A 6 -0.29 2.23 10.10
N VAL A 7 -1.13 3.27 10.25
CA VAL A 7 -2.39 3.42 9.51
C VAL A 7 -2.34 4.71 8.71
N GLY A 8 -2.44 4.57 7.39
CA GLY A 8 -2.50 5.70 6.46
C GLY A 8 -3.89 5.91 5.88
N CYS A 9 -4.15 7.09 5.36
CA CYS A 9 -5.26 7.33 4.45
C CYS A 9 -4.76 7.47 3.02
N VAL A 10 -5.66 7.37 2.05
CA VAL A 10 -5.32 7.51 0.63
C VAL A 10 -6.01 8.74 0.05
N MET A 11 -5.22 9.60 -0.57
CA MET A 11 -5.70 10.65 -1.46
C MET A 11 -5.70 10.09 -2.88
N SER A 12 -6.88 9.98 -3.48
CA SER A 12 -7.02 9.54 -4.86
C SER A 12 -7.21 10.74 -5.78
N ILE A 13 -6.33 10.85 -6.77
CA ILE A 13 -6.47 11.76 -7.90
C ILE A 13 -6.51 10.83 -9.12
N GLY A 14 -7.70 10.51 -9.59
CA GLY A 14 -7.92 9.46 -10.58
C GLY A 14 -8.16 9.97 -11.99
N TRP A 15 -8.18 9.06 -12.94
CA TRP A 15 -8.40 9.29 -14.38
C TRP A 15 -9.74 9.97 -14.70
N ASN A 16 -10.77 9.70 -13.90
CA ASN A 16 -12.12 10.15 -14.14
C ASN A 16 -12.47 11.35 -13.25
N GLU A 17 -12.25 12.54 -13.77
CA GLU A 17 -12.69 13.80 -13.16
C GLU A 17 -14.20 13.83 -12.84
N ARG A 18 -15.01 12.99 -13.51
CA ARG A 18 -16.46 12.95 -13.37
C ARG A 18 -16.98 12.35 -12.06
N ILE A 19 -16.16 11.56 -11.38
CA ILE A 19 -16.63 10.79 -10.21
C ILE A 19 -16.51 11.58 -8.93
N LEU A 20 -15.53 12.48 -8.81
CA LEU A 20 -15.16 13.03 -7.52
C LEU A 20 -15.92 14.30 -7.10
N LEU A 21 -16.49 15.09 -8.00
CA LEU A 21 -17.16 16.33 -7.61
C LEU A 21 -18.30 16.69 -8.59
N ARG A 22 -19.51 16.25 -8.29
CA ARG A 22 -20.72 16.79 -8.95
C ARG A 22 -20.76 18.30 -8.77
N GLY A 23 -20.61 19.05 -9.87
CA GLY A 23 -20.72 20.51 -9.88
C GLY A 23 -19.40 21.29 -10.03
N TRP A 24 -18.25 20.63 -10.01
CA TRP A 24 -16.98 21.28 -10.33
C TRP A 24 -16.57 20.93 -11.75
N ASN A 25 -16.49 21.95 -12.59
CA ASN A 25 -15.82 21.82 -13.88
C ASN A 25 -14.31 21.78 -13.59
N LEU A 26 -13.80 20.60 -13.24
CA LEU A 26 -12.40 20.35 -12.94
C LEU A 26 -11.60 20.35 -14.24
N GLY A 27 -11.58 21.45 -14.94
CA GLY A 27 -10.96 21.56 -16.25
C GLY A 27 -9.49 21.17 -16.35
N SER A 28 -8.86 20.68 -15.28
CA SER A 28 -7.62 19.94 -15.26
C SER A 28 -7.23 19.52 -13.84
N HIS A 29 -6.58 18.39 -13.68
CA HIS A 29 -5.85 17.99 -12.49
C HIS A 29 -4.86 19.08 -12.01
N ALA A 30 -4.30 19.85 -12.94
CA ALA A 30 -3.42 20.97 -12.65
C ALA A 30 -4.04 22.01 -11.71
N ARG A 31 -5.35 22.27 -11.83
CA ARG A 31 -6.04 23.22 -10.93
C ARG A 31 -6.14 22.68 -9.50
N VAL A 32 -6.43 21.38 -9.36
CA VAL A 32 -6.51 20.73 -8.05
C VAL A 32 -5.13 20.73 -7.39
N LEU A 33 -4.10 20.34 -8.13
CA LEU A 33 -2.72 20.34 -7.65
C LEU A 33 -2.25 21.75 -7.25
N ALA A 34 -2.51 22.74 -8.10
CA ALA A 34 -2.15 24.13 -7.83
C ALA A 34 -2.83 24.65 -6.56
N LYS A 35 -4.10 24.30 -6.30
CA LYS A 35 -4.80 24.70 -5.09
C LYS A 35 -4.31 23.92 -3.85
N PHE A 36 -3.99 22.64 -4.01
CA PHE A 36 -3.47 21.80 -2.93
C PHE A 36 -2.10 22.30 -2.46
N SER A 37 -1.20 22.61 -3.39
CA SER A 37 0.15 23.12 -3.15
C SER A 37 0.27 24.64 -3.28
N GLU A 38 -0.81 25.37 -3.03
CA GLU A 38 -0.84 26.84 -3.11
C GLU A 38 0.10 27.48 -2.10
N LYS A 39 0.85 28.51 -2.58
CA LYS A 39 1.73 29.32 -1.73
C LYS A 39 1.07 30.66 -1.39
N ASP A 40 1.42 31.22 -0.24
CA ASP A 40 1.07 32.58 0.15
C ASP A 40 1.98 33.62 -0.53
N SER A 41 1.78 34.90 -0.24
CA SER A 41 2.58 36.00 -0.79
C SER A 41 4.06 35.97 -0.33
N GLN A 42 4.38 35.20 0.70
CA GLN A 42 5.72 35.03 1.24
C GLN A 42 6.41 33.76 0.69
N GLY A 43 5.71 32.98 -0.14
CA GLY A 43 6.21 31.74 -0.72
C GLY A 43 6.03 30.50 0.17
N ASN A 44 5.34 30.58 1.30
CA ASN A 44 5.07 29.44 2.16
C ASN A 44 3.84 28.67 1.66
N PHE A 45 3.85 27.34 1.78
CA PHE A 45 2.71 26.53 1.46
C PHE A 45 1.57 26.74 2.46
N LYS A 46 0.38 27.07 1.95
CA LYS A 46 -0.81 27.34 2.79
C LYS A 46 -1.37 26.10 3.46
N ASN A 47 -1.16 24.92 2.88
CA ASN A 47 -1.85 23.70 3.25
C ASN A 47 -0.96 22.62 3.84
N SER A 48 0.36 22.70 3.74
CA SER A 48 1.28 21.66 4.24
C SER A 48 1.11 21.43 5.75
N ARG A 49 1.13 22.50 6.55
CA ARG A 49 0.89 22.41 8.00
C ARG A 49 -0.51 21.89 8.33
N LYS A 50 -1.54 22.40 7.65
CA LYS A 50 -2.93 21.99 7.88
C LYS A 50 -3.14 20.50 7.60
N LEU A 51 -2.50 19.97 6.53
CA LEU A 51 -2.55 18.56 6.20
C LEU A 51 -1.97 17.70 7.32
N VAL A 52 -0.79 18.05 7.81
CA VAL A 52 -0.13 17.30 8.89
C VAL A 52 -0.90 17.40 10.21
N GLU A 53 -1.41 18.59 10.56
CA GLU A 53 -2.28 18.77 11.72
C GLU A 53 -3.57 17.95 11.64
N LEU A 54 -4.17 17.87 10.44
CA LEU A 54 -5.34 17.03 10.20
C LEU A 54 -5.03 15.54 10.41
N MET A 55 -3.88 15.06 9.89
CA MET A 55 -3.45 13.67 10.10
C MET A 55 -3.22 13.39 11.60
N LYS A 56 -2.53 14.31 12.29
CA LYS A 56 -2.30 14.20 13.73
C LYS A 56 -3.60 14.18 14.53
N TYR A 57 -4.56 15.04 14.18
CA TYR A 57 -5.87 15.11 14.84
C TYR A 57 -6.63 13.78 14.77
N TYR A 58 -6.61 13.11 13.62
CA TYR A 58 -7.25 11.81 13.44
C TYR A 58 -6.37 10.63 13.89
N GLY A 59 -5.15 10.86 14.33
CA GLY A 59 -4.21 9.80 14.68
C GLY A 59 -3.80 8.94 13.48
N ILE A 60 -3.71 9.56 12.28
CA ILE A 60 -3.34 8.90 11.02
C ILE A 60 -1.86 9.10 10.80
N ASP A 61 -1.10 8.00 10.68
CA ASP A 61 0.36 8.04 10.56
C ASP A 61 0.86 8.60 9.24
N GLY A 62 0.07 8.52 8.17
CA GLY A 62 0.54 8.98 6.86
C GLY A 62 -0.51 9.12 5.77
N LEU A 63 -0.07 9.69 4.67
CA LEU A 63 -0.85 9.91 3.46
C LEU A 63 -0.30 9.08 2.30
N GLY A 64 -1.12 8.20 1.74
CA GLY A 64 -0.87 7.58 0.45
C GLY A 64 -1.46 8.43 -0.68
N VAL A 65 -0.72 8.63 -1.75
CA VAL A 65 -1.18 9.33 -2.94
C VAL A 65 -1.34 8.34 -4.09
N ASN A 66 -2.57 8.10 -4.51
CA ASN A 66 -2.85 7.36 -5.75
C ASN A 66 -2.71 8.33 -6.93
N SER A 67 -1.52 8.36 -7.53
CA SER A 67 -1.14 9.33 -8.54
C SER A 67 -1.47 8.83 -9.94
N GLU A 68 -2.71 8.95 -10.34
CA GLU A 68 -3.16 8.60 -11.70
C GLU A 68 -3.71 9.86 -12.42
N PHE A 69 -2.88 10.88 -12.52
CA PHE A 69 -3.26 12.17 -13.10
C PHE A 69 -2.20 12.68 -14.06
N THR A 70 -2.58 13.57 -14.97
CA THR A 70 -1.65 14.32 -15.80
C THR A 70 -1.43 15.71 -15.22
N ALA A 71 -0.18 16.17 -15.25
CA ALA A 71 0.22 17.49 -14.80
C ALA A 71 1.33 18.05 -15.72
N ARG A 72 1.75 19.28 -15.47
CA ARG A 72 2.97 19.82 -16.06
C ARG A 72 4.16 19.53 -15.14
N GLU A 73 5.35 19.49 -15.69
CA GLU A 73 6.57 19.29 -14.91
C GLU A 73 6.74 20.31 -13.78
N GLY A 74 6.38 21.58 -14.01
CA GLY A 74 6.40 22.62 -12.98
C GLY A 74 5.40 22.36 -11.83
N ASP A 75 4.23 21.79 -12.13
CA ASP A 75 3.26 21.40 -11.12
C ASP A 75 3.78 20.23 -10.28
N MET A 76 4.48 19.27 -10.89
CA MET A 76 5.12 18.17 -10.19
C MET A 76 6.28 18.64 -9.31
N THR A 77 7.10 19.56 -9.79
CA THR A 77 8.16 20.18 -8.98
C THR A 77 7.57 20.87 -7.74
N THR A 78 6.50 21.64 -7.92
CA THR A 78 5.81 22.29 -6.79
C THR A 78 5.23 21.29 -5.81
N LEU A 79 4.70 20.17 -6.29
CA LEU A 79 4.15 19.09 -5.45
C LEU A 79 5.25 18.37 -4.66
N ILE A 80 6.40 18.13 -5.25
CA ILE A 80 7.58 17.58 -4.57
C ILE A 80 8.00 18.48 -3.41
N ASP A 81 8.14 19.79 -3.67
CA ASP A 81 8.48 20.78 -2.64
C ASP A 81 7.43 20.84 -1.53
N PHE A 82 6.14 20.73 -1.90
CA PHE A 82 5.04 20.70 -0.93
C PHE A 82 5.13 19.50 0.01
N PHE A 83 5.44 18.33 -0.50
CA PHE A 83 5.57 17.13 0.32
C PHE A 83 6.80 17.18 1.22
N ALA A 84 7.92 17.71 0.73
CA ALA A 84 9.09 17.97 1.55
C ALA A 84 8.77 18.97 2.70
N ASP A 85 7.96 20.00 2.43
CA ASP A 85 7.51 20.93 3.48
C ASP A 85 6.55 20.26 4.47
N CYS A 86 5.72 19.30 4.04
CA CYS A 86 4.89 18.51 4.97
C CYS A 86 5.75 17.76 6.00
N HIS A 87 6.85 17.14 5.61
CA HIS A 87 7.79 16.49 6.54
C HIS A 87 8.40 17.49 7.52
N LYS A 88 8.81 18.68 7.02
CA LYS A 88 9.29 19.75 7.89
C LYS A 88 8.23 20.18 8.91
N LYS A 89 6.99 20.39 8.47
CA LYS A 89 5.87 20.77 9.34
C LYS A 89 5.52 19.69 10.36
N ALA A 90 5.60 18.42 9.96
CA ALA A 90 5.39 17.29 10.85
C ALA A 90 6.44 17.27 11.99
N LYS A 91 7.70 17.45 11.63
CA LYS A 91 8.79 17.55 12.61
C LYS A 91 8.61 18.73 13.58
N GLU A 92 8.15 19.90 13.09
CA GLU A 92 7.87 21.08 13.90
C GLU A 92 6.80 20.83 14.98
N ILE A 93 5.81 19.97 14.70
CA ILE A 93 4.73 19.65 15.64
C ILE A 93 4.90 18.31 16.37
N GLY A 94 6.07 17.67 16.23
CA GLY A 94 6.39 16.41 16.88
C GLY A 94 5.47 15.26 16.43
N TRP A 95 5.20 15.14 15.14
CA TRP A 95 4.41 14.07 14.56
C TRP A 95 5.22 13.27 13.53
N GLU A 96 5.27 11.95 13.65
CA GLU A 96 5.85 11.07 12.63
C GLU A 96 4.88 10.94 11.46
N PHE A 97 5.08 11.76 10.45
CA PHE A 97 4.28 11.74 9.24
C PHE A 97 4.96 10.90 8.16
N GLN A 98 4.21 10.02 7.49
CA GLN A 98 4.68 9.24 6.35
C GLN A 98 3.95 9.65 5.08
N LEU A 99 4.69 9.77 4.00
CA LEU A 99 4.14 9.98 2.67
C LEU A 99 4.44 8.77 1.78
N HIS A 100 3.39 8.22 1.17
CA HIS A 100 3.47 7.11 0.25
C HIS A 100 3.03 7.55 -1.14
N TRP A 101 3.84 7.26 -2.14
CA TRP A 101 3.56 7.61 -3.53
C TRP A 101 3.33 6.36 -4.36
N TYR A 102 2.22 6.32 -5.11
CA TYR A 102 2.02 5.32 -6.14
C TYR A 102 2.69 5.77 -7.44
N ASP A 103 3.46 4.88 -8.06
CA ASP A 103 4.24 5.16 -9.27
C ASP A 103 3.37 5.13 -10.54
N GLY A 104 2.35 5.96 -10.59
CA GLY A 104 1.45 6.14 -11.74
C GLY A 104 1.90 7.32 -12.58
N THR A 105 2.01 8.50 -11.96
CA THR A 105 2.47 9.75 -12.59
C THR A 105 3.94 9.98 -12.28
N ASN A 106 4.74 10.21 -13.30
CA ASN A 106 6.16 10.52 -13.17
C ASN A 106 6.42 12.03 -12.98
N GLU A 107 7.67 12.43 -12.83
CA GLU A 107 8.08 13.82 -12.57
C GLU A 107 7.79 14.79 -13.70
N SER A 108 7.66 14.32 -14.94
CA SER A 108 7.23 15.16 -16.07
C SER A 108 5.72 15.44 -16.07
N GLY A 109 4.97 14.81 -15.15
CA GLY A 109 3.52 14.89 -15.07
C GLY A 109 2.80 13.95 -16.03
N ALA A 110 3.49 13.02 -16.64
CA ALA A 110 2.89 12.01 -17.50
C ALA A 110 2.51 10.75 -16.70
N ILE A 111 1.35 10.17 -17.01
CA ILE A 111 0.98 8.85 -16.50
C ILE A 111 1.76 7.81 -17.29
N ARG A 112 2.66 7.08 -16.63
CA ARG A 112 3.56 6.13 -17.30
C ARG A 112 3.52 4.72 -16.71
N PHE A 113 3.24 4.58 -15.41
CA PHE A 113 3.28 3.29 -14.71
C PHE A 113 4.60 2.54 -14.93
N ASP A 114 5.72 3.24 -14.72
CA ASP A 114 7.05 2.79 -15.12
C ASP A 114 7.54 1.54 -14.35
N SER A 115 6.95 1.26 -13.18
CA SER A 115 7.22 0.06 -12.37
C SER A 115 8.69 -0.15 -11.98
N GLY A 116 9.46 0.94 -11.90
CA GLY A 116 10.88 0.96 -11.51
C GLY A 116 11.31 2.34 -11.01
N LEU A 117 12.24 2.37 -10.07
CA LEU A 117 12.85 3.60 -9.58
C LEU A 117 14.00 4.01 -10.50
N GLY A 118 13.98 5.27 -10.98
CA GLY A 118 14.97 5.80 -11.89
C GLY A 118 14.85 7.31 -12.09
N SER A 119 15.53 7.85 -13.10
CA SER A 119 15.60 9.29 -13.39
C SER A 119 14.25 9.96 -13.66
N HIS A 120 13.20 9.20 -13.86
CA HIS A 120 11.85 9.68 -14.15
C HIS A 120 10.99 9.90 -12.89
N ASN A 121 11.42 9.37 -11.73
CA ASN A 121 10.66 9.45 -10.46
C ASN A 121 11.55 9.55 -9.21
N GLU A 122 12.87 9.67 -9.37
CA GLU A 122 13.81 9.70 -8.23
C GLU A 122 13.71 10.97 -7.37
N ARG A 123 13.32 12.12 -7.95
CA ARG A 123 13.10 13.34 -7.18
C ARG A 123 11.87 13.23 -6.26
N MET A 124 10.83 12.51 -6.71
CA MET A 124 9.67 12.20 -5.87
C MET A 124 10.03 11.22 -4.75
N PHE A 125 10.94 10.28 -5.01
CA PHE A 125 11.48 9.40 -3.98
C PHE A 125 12.33 10.17 -2.96
N GLY A 126 13.16 11.09 -3.47
CA GLY A 126 14.10 11.88 -2.68
C GLY A 126 15.38 11.10 -2.34
N ASP A 127 16.34 11.82 -1.79
CA ASP A 127 17.61 11.27 -1.32
C ASP A 127 17.70 11.26 0.22
N LYS A 128 18.85 10.85 0.75
CA LYS A 128 19.08 10.75 2.21
C LYS A 128 18.95 12.09 2.95
N ASP A 129 19.23 13.21 2.28
CA ASP A 129 19.20 14.55 2.85
C ASP A 129 17.86 15.26 2.56
N HIS A 130 17.13 14.78 1.57
CA HIS A 130 15.86 15.35 1.10
C HIS A 130 14.82 14.26 0.82
N VAL A 131 14.30 13.68 1.88
CA VAL A 131 13.22 12.69 1.78
C VAL A 131 11.93 13.39 1.37
N VAL A 132 11.35 12.99 0.24
CA VAL A 132 10.04 13.47 -0.23
C VAL A 132 8.96 12.45 0.07
N THR A 133 9.19 11.19 -0.27
CA THR A 133 8.30 10.08 0.08
C THR A 133 9.01 9.07 0.95
N ASP A 134 8.34 8.57 1.98
CA ASP A 134 8.88 7.51 2.84
C ASP A 134 8.77 6.15 2.16
N MET A 135 7.76 5.99 1.31
CA MET A 135 7.49 4.78 0.56
C MET A 135 7.03 5.12 -0.85
N MET A 136 7.65 4.48 -1.83
CA MET A 136 7.17 4.52 -3.21
C MET A 136 6.67 3.14 -3.64
N PHE A 137 5.42 3.08 -4.07
CA PHE A 137 4.73 1.86 -4.47
C PHE A 137 4.81 1.72 -5.99
N ALA A 138 5.58 0.73 -6.47
CA ALA A 138 5.71 0.42 -7.89
C ALA A 138 4.40 -0.10 -8.50
N ASN A 139 4.13 0.29 -9.74
CA ASN A 139 3.09 -0.36 -10.52
C ASN A 139 3.40 -1.87 -10.72
N TYR A 140 2.43 -2.63 -11.14
CA TYR A 140 2.37 -4.09 -11.10
C TYR A 140 3.16 -4.83 -12.21
N ASN A 141 3.84 -4.10 -13.09
CA ASN A 141 4.55 -4.70 -14.24
C ASN A 141 6.07 -4.80 -14.04
N TRP A 142 6.54 -4.62 -12.81
CA TRP A 142 7.94 -4.78 -12.47
C TRP A 142 8.47 -6.18 -12.77
N ARG A 143 9.77 -6.29 -12.99
CA ARG A 143 10.50 -7.52 -13.30
C ARG A 143 11.82 -7.55 -12.50
N SER A 144 12.51 -8.68 -12.53
CA SER A 144 13.79 -8.85 -11.81
C SER A 144 14.80 -7.74 -12.14
N ASN A 145 14.90 -7.34 -13.41
CA ASN A 145 15.82 -6.28 -13.83
C ASN A 145 15.39 -4.89 -13.33
N THR A 146 14.08 -4.59 -13.32
CA THR A 146 13.58 -3.31 -12.79
C THR A 146 13.72 -3.24 -11.27
N LEU A 147 13.56 -4.35 -10.55
CA LEU A 147 13.84 -4.40 -9.13
C LEU A 147 15.33 -4.16 -8.83
N ALA A 148 16.23 -4.84 -9.57
CA ALA A 148 17.67 -4.68 -9.41
C ALA A 148 18.13 -3.24 -9.70
N SER A 149 17.62 -2.60 -10.77
CA SER A 149 17.93 -1.20 -11.07
C SER A 149 17.36 -0.24 -10.02
N SER A 150 16.19 -0.54 -9.46
CA SER A 150 15.58 0.24 -8.37
C SER A 150 16.43 0.17 -7.09
N GLU A 151 16.95 -1.01 -6.75
CA GLU A 151 17.88 -1.17 -5.63
C GLU A 151 19.13 -0.31 -5.81
N GLN A 152 19.74 -0.34 -7.00
CA GLN A 152 20.91 0.47 -7.32
C GLN A 152 20.61 1.98 -7.25
N THR A 153 19.46 2.40 -7.75
CA THR A 153 19.03 3.81 -7.69
C THR A 153 18.83 4.25 -6.24
N ALA A 154 18.13 3.47 -5.42
CA ALA A 154 17.95 3.77 -4.00
C ALA A 154 19.29 3.90 -3.26
N GLN A 155 20.23 2.98 -3.52
CA GLN A 155 21.58 3.03 -2.94
C GLN A 155 22.35 4.27 -3.37
N ARG A 156 22.29 4.65 -4.66
CA ARG A 156 22.91 5.87 -5.18
C ARG A 156 22.34 7.13 -4.51
N LEU A 157 21.05 7.15 -4.21
CA LEU A 157 20.38 8.22 -3.49
C LEU A 157 20.64 8.20 -1.98
N GLY A 158 21.37 7.20 -1.47
CA GLY A 158 21.61 7.03 -0.02
C GLY A 158 20.38 6.62 0.75
N ARG A 159 19.35 6.08 0.08
CA ARG A 159 18.10 5.61 0.64
C ARG A 159 18.10 4.09 0.80
N SER A 160 17.26 3.60 1.68
CA SER A 160 16.98 2.17 1.79
C SER A 160 16.23 1.68 0.55
N SER A 161 16.66 0.58 -0.05
CA SER A 161 15.91 -0.06 -1.13
C SER A 161 14.57 -0.64 -0.63
N TYR A 162 14.44 -0.87 0.68
CA TYR A 162 13.18 -1.28 1.30
C TYR A 162 12.12 -0.15 1.38
N ASP A 163 12.49 1.10 1.08
CA ASP A 163 11.54 2.21 0.92
C ASP A 163 10.81 2.17 -0.42
N TYR A 164 11.28 1.32 -1.36
CA TYR A 164 10.63 1.03 -2.63
C TYR A 164 9.88 -0.31 -2.56
N TYR A 165 8.63 -0.34 -2.98
CA TYR A 165 7.73 -1.48 -2.80
C TYR A 165 7.30 -2.05 -4.14
N ALA A 166 7.56 -3.33 -4.37
CA ALA A 166 7.01 -4.06 -5.50
C ALA A 166 5.49 -4.22 -5.31
N GLY A 167 4.70 -3.59 -6.17
CA GLY A 167 3.25 -3.61 -6.10
C GLY A 167 2.64 -4.91 -6.60
N PHE A 168 1.63 -5.41 -5.89
CA PHE A 168 0.80 -6.53 -6.31
C PHE A 168 -0.66 -6.10 -6.38
N ASP A 169 -1.27 -6.25 -7.55
CA ASP A 169 -2.68 -5.94 -7.79
C ASP A 169 -3.55 -7.14 -7.41
N ILE A 170 -3.81 -7.28 -6.13
CA ILE A 170 -4.72 -8.34 -5.65
C ILE A 170 -6.16 -8.02 -6.04
N GLN A 171 -6.53 -6.74 -6.08
CA GLN A 171 -7.87 -6.30 -6.45
C GLN A 171 -8.23 -6.69 -7.90
N GLY A 172 -7.33 -6.46 -8.85
CA GLY A 172 -7.61 -6.72 -10.26
C GLY A 172 -7.20 -8.10 -10.72
N ARG A 173 -6.19 -8.71 -10.08
CA ARG A 173 -5.57 -9.97 -10.55
C ARG A 173 -5.69 -11.12 -9.56
N ALA A 174 -6.30 -10.90 -8.40
CA ALA A 174 -6.32 -11.85 -7.29
C ALA A 174 -4.91 -12.37 -6.96
N LEU A 175 -4.68 -13.68 -7.02
CA LEU A 175 -3.36 -14.29 -6.84
C LEU A 175 -2.71 -14.70 -8.17
N GLN A 176 -3.32 -14.32 -9.31
CA GLN A 176 -2.84 -14.68 -10.63
C GLN A 176 -1.80 -13.68 -11.16
N ASN A 177 -0.93 -14.15 -12.04
CA ASN A 177 0.05 -13.33 -12.77
C ASN A 177 1.03 -12.55 -11.88
N ASN A 178 1.31 -13.03 -10.69
CA ASN A 178 2.27 -12.41 -9.78
C ASN A 178 3.67 -13.01 -9.98
N ASN A 179 4.67 -12.14 -10.06
CA ASN A 179 6.07 -12.56 -10.29
C ASN A 179 6.82 -12.78 -8.96
N TRP A 180 6.31 -13.68 -8.12
CA TRP A 180 6.89 -13.98 -6.80
C TRP A 180 8.36 -14.41 -6.85
N ARG A 181 8.75 -15.11 -7.94
CA ARG A 181 10.12 -15.59 -8.09
C ARG A 181 11.14 -14.46 -8.17
N ALA A 182 10.76 -13.32 -8.76
CA ALA A 182 11.64 -12.17 -8.90
C ALA A 182 12.02 -11.55 -7.54
N LEU A 183 11.18 -11.71 -6.52
CA LEU A 183 11.43 -11.19 -5.17
C LEU A 183 12.48 -11.99 -4.39
N LYS A 184 12.75 -13.23 -4.77
CA LYS A 184 13.56 -14.16 -3.94
C LYS A 184 14.91 -13.58 -3.53
N ASN A 185 15.55 -12.81 -4.42
CA ASN A 185 16.88 -12.23 -4.20
C ASN A 185 16.85 -10.71 -4.17
N SER A 186 15.66 -10.12 -4.11
CA SER A 186 15.47 -8.67 -4.11
C SER A 186 15.50 -8.13 -2.67
N LYS A 187 16.05 -6.94 -2.51
CA LYS A 187 16.01 -6.15 -1.28
C LYS A 187 14.96 -5.04 -1.37
N ILE A 188 13.87 -5.33 -2.04
CA ILE A 188 12.72 -4.44 -2.23
C ILE A 188 11.58 -4.91 -1.32
N SER A 189 10.84 -4.00 -0.73
CA SER A 189 9.63 -4.30 0.04
C SER A 189 8.49 -4.75 -0.87
N VAL A 190 7.41 -5.25 -0.25
CA VAL A 190 6.22 -5.73 -0.98
C VAL A 190 5.01 -4.92 -0.55
N GLY A 191 4.22 -4.48 -1.52
CA GLY A 191 2.97 -3.77 -1.30
C GLY A 191 1.80 -4.47 -1.99
N PHE A 192 0.66 -4.55 -1.31
CA PHE A 192 -0.56 -5.14 -1.84
C PHE A 192 -1.63 -4.09 -2.05
N TRP A 193 -2.16 -4.02 -3.25
CA TRP A 193 -3.34 -3.24 -3.54
C TRP A 193 -4.59 -4.13 -3.45
N GLY A 194 -5.51 -3.75 -2.56
CA GLY A 194 -6.79 -4.43 -2.43
C GLY A 194 -6.71 -5.90 -2.00
N ALA A 195 -5.85 -6.23 -1.03
CA ALA A 195 -5.67 -7.60 -0.55
C ALA A 195 -6.95 -8.25 0.04
N HIS A 196 -7.97 -7.43 0.33
CA HIS A 196 -9.30 -7.85 0.82
C HIS A 196 -10.39 -7.80 -0.26
N SER A 197 -10.02 -7.75 -1.53
CA SER A 197 -10.88 -7.37 -2.64
C SER A 197 -11.95 -8.40 -3.03
N GLN A 198 -12.95 -7.88 -3.74
CA GLN A 198 -13.97 -8.71 -4.40
C GLN A 198 -13.37 -9.75 -5.36
N SER A 199 -12.23 -9.48 -6.00
CA SER A 199 -11.59 -10.44 -6.89
C SER A 199 -11.23 -11.75 -6.19
N LEU A 200 -10.72 -11.68 -4.96
CA LEU A 200 -10.48 -12.88 -4.14
C LEU A 200 -11.78 -13.57 -3.72
N ILE A 201 -12.82 -12.81 -3.39
CA ILE A 201 -14.14 -13.34 -3.04
C ILE A 201 -14.77 -14.02 -4.25
N HIS A 202 -14.77 -13.38 -5.41
CA HIS A 202 -15.28 -13.97 -6.66
C HIS A 202 -14.53 -15.24 -7.03
N GLN A 203 -13.20 -15.24 -6.98
CA GLN A 203 -12.42 -16.44 -7.24
C GLN A 203 -12.78 -17.56 -6.24
N SER A 204 -12.99 -17.20 -4.97
CA SER A 204 -13.39 -18.18 -3.94
C SER A 204 -14.79 -18.73 -4.18
N ALA A 205 -15.73 -17.89 -4.66
CA ALA A 205 -17.06 -18.32 -5.03
C ALA A 205 -17.04 -19.27 -6.24
N THR A 206 -16.26 -18.92 -7.27
CA THR A 206 -16.10 -19.74 -8.48
C THR A 206 -15.48 -21.10 -8.16
N ASP A 207 -14.46 -21.12 -7.32
CA ASP A 207 -13.72 -22.35 -6.99
C ASP A 207 -14.49 -23.30 -6.05
N ASN A 208 -15.39 -22.77 -5.23
CA ASN A 208 -15.96 -23.50 -4.08
C ASN A 208 -17.50 -23.56 -4.06
N GLY A 209 -18.18 -23.08 -5.07
CA GLY A 209 -19.62 -23.21 -5.21
C GLY A 209 -20.42 -22.20 -4.38
N THR A 210 -21.68 -22.56 -4.03
CA THR A 210 -22.75 -21.62 -3.70
C THR A 210 -22.99 -21.37 -2.21
N SER A 211 -22.29 -22.08 -1.32
CA SER A 211 -22.49 -21.90 0.12
C SER A 211 -21.64 -20.75 0.64
N ASP A 212 -22.26 -19.78 1.32
CA ASP A 212 -21.56 -18.65 1.98
C ASP A 212 -20.40 -19.13 2.86
N ILE A 213 -20.59 -20.21 3.60
CA ILE A 213 -19.57 -20.78 4.48
C ILE A 213 -18.38 -21.33 3.67
N ALA A 214 -18.64 -21.99 2.54
CA ALA A 214 -17.60 -22.53 1.69
C ALA A 214 -16.81 -21.39 1.03
N ILE A 215 -17.48 -20.35 0.53
CA ILE A 215 -16.87 -19.15 -0.05
C ILE A 215 -16.00 -18.45 0.99
N GLN A 216 -16.49 -18.25 2.20
CA GLN A 216 -15.73 -17.60 3.27
C GLN A 216 -14.49 -18.41 3.68
N LYS A 217 -14.62 -19.72 3.83
CA LYS A 217 -13.49 -20.60 4.13
C LYS A 217 -12.42 -20.53 3.04
N ALA A 218 -12.84 -20.54 1.78
CA ALA A 218 -11.93 -20.42 0.65
C ALA A 218 -11.24 -19.05 0.60
N TYR A 219 -11.97 -17.97 0.88
CA TYR A 219 -11.42 -16.63 0.97
C TYR A 219 -10.36 -16.53 2.07
N LEU A 220 -10.64 -17.03 3.26
CA LEU A 220 -9.68 -17.07 4.36
C LEU A 220 -8.45 -17.91 4.03
N LEU A 221 -8.64 -19.04 3.34
CA LEU A 221 -7.54 -19.88 2.88
C LEU A 221 -6.64 -19.13 1.89
N LYS A 222 -7.22 -18.34 0.97
CA LYS A 222 -6.45 -17.53 0.03
C LYS A 222 -5.68 -16.41 0.73
N GLN A 223 -6.23 -15.79 1.75
CA GLN A 223 -5.49 -14.84 2.59
C GLN A 223 -4.36 -15.52 3.37
N GLU A 224 -4.61 -16.72 3.91
CA GLU A 224 -3.55 -17.51 4.55
C GLU A 224 -2.44 -17.86 3.55
N LEU A 225 -2.78 -18.22 2.31
CA LEU A 225 -1.79 -18.49 1.26
C LEU A 225 -0.90 -17.27 0.97
N ILE A 226 -1.45 -16.07 0.96
CA ILE A 226 -0.68 -14.84 0.80
C ILE A 226 0.31 -14.69 1.97
N PHE A 227 -0.12 -14.94 3.19
CA PHE A 227 0.69 -14.73 4.39
C PHE A 227 1.69 -15.86 4.62
N SER A 228 1.25 -17.11 4.61
CA SER A 228 2.06 -18.29 5.01
C SER A 228 2.52 -19.17 3.85
N GLY A 229 2.06 -18.90 2.62
CA GLY A 229 2.30 -19.80 1.48
C GLY A 229 1.53 -21.13 1.57
N GLY A 230 0.47 -21.19 2.40
CA GLY A 230 -0.29 -22.40 2.69
C GLY A 230 0.29 -23.22 3.85
N PHE A 231 1.34 -22.73 4.48
CA PHE A 231 1.96 -23.37 5.64
C PHE A 231 1.56 -22.63 6.91
N ARG A 232 0.65 -23.20 7.67
CA ARG A 232 0.13 -22.60 8.92
C ARG A 232 1.21 -22.23 9.94
N ASN A 233 2.39 -22.84 9.82
CA ASN A 233 3.54 -22.47 10.61
C ASN A 233 4.65 -21.93 9.68
N PRO A 234 4.81 -20.62 9.53
CA PRO A 234 5.81 -20.01 8.66
C PRO A 234 7.26 -20.32 9.12
N ALA A 235 7.46 -20.75 10.36
CA ALA A 235 8.78 -21.11 10.88
C ALA A 235 9.33 -22.41 10.30
N THR A 236 8.49 -23.32 9.85
CA THR A 236 8.91 -24.63 9.33
C THR A 236 9.35 -24.60 7.88
N ARG A 237 8.98 -23.58 7.11
CA ARG A 237 9.34 -23.37 5.69
C ARG A 237 9.43 -24.66 4.86
N PRO A 238 8.38 -25.50 4.82
CA PRO A 238 8.42 -26.73 4.04
C PRO A 238 8.54 -26.38 2.55
N GLU A 239 9.09 -27.28 1.74
CA GLU A 239 9.10 -27.11 0.30
C GLU A 239 7.68 -27.00 -0.25
N ILE A 240 7.46 -26.02 -1.13
CA ILE A 240 6.17 -25.86 -1.81
C ILE A 240 6.05 -27.00 -2.83
N THR A 241 5.16 -27.94 -2.57
CA THR A 241 4.79 -28.96 -3.54
C THR A 241 3.70 -28.43 -4.47
N SER A 242 3.73 -28.85 -5.72
CA SER A 242 2.76 -28.45 -6.75
C SER A 242 1.30 -28.78 -6.40
N THR A 243 1.09 -29.70 -5.46
CA THR A 243 -0.22 -30.14 -4.98
C THR A 243 -0.80 -29.21 -3.91
N THR A 244 0.01 -28.37 -3.28
CA THR A 244 -0.43 -27.49 -2.19
C THR A 244 -1.03 -26.17 -2.71
N LEU A 245 -0.67 -25.79 -3.92
CA LEU A 245 -1.11 -24.56 -4.55
C LEU A 245 -1.74 -24.85 -5.93
N ALA A 246 -3.04 -24.78 -6.00
CA ALA A 246 -3.79 -24.97 -7.23
C ALA A 246 -3.44 -23.93 -8.33
N ASN A 247 -2.70 -22.88 -7.98
CA ASN A 247 -2.30 -21.81 -8.87
C ASN A 247 -0.80 -21.87 -9.17
N ALA A 248 -0.45 -22.10 -10.44
CA ALA A 248 0.94 -22.16 -10.90
C ALA A 248 1.75 -20.89 -10.64
N SER A 249 1.11 -19.73 -10.54
CA SER A 249 1.78 -18.45 -10.23
C SER A 249 2.31 -18.38 -8.79
N LEU A 250 1.76 -19.17 -7.88
CA LEU A 250 2.20 -19.24 -6.49
C LEU A 250 3.23 -20.36 -6.23
N LYS A 251 3.57 -21.15 -7.24
CA LYS A 251 4.47 -22.32 -7.10
C LYS A 251 5.81 -22.02 -6.42
N HIS A 252 6.26 -20.78 -6.48
CA HIS A 252 7.55 -20.36 -5.89
C HIS A 252 7.38 -19.38 -4.73
N PHE A 253 6.16 -19.17 -4.27
CA PHE A 253 5.87 -18.24 -3.20
C PHE A 253 5.78 -18.95 -1.85
N HIS A 254 6.69 -18.63 -0.98
CA HIS A 254 6.76 -19.20 0.37
C HIS A 254 5.89 -18.45 1.41
N GLY A 255 5.14 -17.44 0.99
CA GLY A 255 4.36 -16.58 1.87
C GLY A 255 5.11 -15.32 2.30
N LEU A 256 4.36 -14.26 2.57
CA LEU A 256 4.90 -12.98 3.06
C LEU A 256 5.69 -13.13 4.34
N ALA A 257 5.26 -14.03 5.23
CA ALA A 257 5.90 -14.29 6.50
C ALA A 257 7.38 -14.71 6.37
N THR A 258 7.80 -15.18 5.18
CA THR A 258 9.22 -15.51 4.93
C THR A 258 10.08 -14.28 4.67
N PHE A 259 9.49 -13.15 4.34
CA PHE A 259 10.17 -11.88 4.06
C PHE A 259 10.07 -10.89 5.22
N LEU A 260 9.23 -11.17 6.21
CA LEU A 260 8.96 -10.29 7.33
C LEU A 260 9.65 -10.83 8.60
N THR A 261 10.17 -9.90 9.38
CA THR A 261 10.60 -10.22 10.76
C THR A 261 9.37 -10.48 11.62
N ALA A 262 9.31 -11.59 12.30
CA ALA A 262 8.24 -11.87 13.24
C ALA A 262 8.23 -10.82 14.36
N LYS A 263 7.06 -10.23 14.57
CA LYS A 263 6.81 -9.27 15.65
C LYS A 263 5.62 -9.73 16.46
N SER A 264 5.69 -9.57 17.78
CA SER A 264 4.55 -9.78 18.66
C SER A 264 3.95 -8.45 19.09
N THR A 265 2.64 -8.38 19.13
CA THR A 265 1.90 -7.28 19.75
C THR A 265 1.68 -7.50 21.25
N ILE A 266 2.10 -8.65 21.75
CA ILE A 266 2.03 -8.98 23.19
C ILE A 266 3.29 -8.44 23.84
N ASN A 267 3.15 -7.30 24.51
CA ASN A 267 4.25 -6.63 25.23
C ASN A 267 4.22 -6.95 26.73
N GLU A 268 3.02 -7.25 27.25
CA GLU A 268 2.79 -7.52 28.68
C GLU A 268 1.58 -8.43 28.86
N LEU A 269 1.44 -8.98 30.04
CA LEU A 269 0.26 -9.77 30.46
C LEU A 269 -0.48 -9.08 31.60
N PRO A 270 -1.82 -9.15 31.65
CA PRO A 270 -2.71 -9.86 30.73
C PRO A 270 -2.85 -9.15 29.37
N PHE A 271 -2.88 -9.93 28.30
CA PHE A 271 -3.10 -9.43 26.94
C PHE A 271 -4.55 -9.64 26.53
N VAL A 272 -5.20 -8.57 26.12
CA VAL A 272 -6.59 -8.59 25.63
C VAL A 272 -6.63 -8.00 24.23
N THR A 273 -7.18 -8.74 23.28
CA THR A 273 -7.42 -8.24 21.92
C THR A 273 -8.87 -8.41 21.53
N ARG A 274 -9.38 -7.44 20.76
CA ARG A 274 -10.71 -7.50 20.13
C ARG A 274 -10.59 -7.54 18.61
N PHE A 275 -9.46 -8.05 18.15
CA PHE A 275 -9.24 -8.24 16.72
C PHE A 275 -10.28 -9.22 16.15
N ASN A 276 -10.82 -8.87 14.98
CA ASN A 276 -11.66 -9.73 14.17
C ASN A 276 -11.38 -9.47 12.68
N LEU A 277 -11.87 -10.37 11.84
CA LEU A 277 -11.64 -10.29 10.38
C LEU A 277 -12.64 -9.35 9.66
N GLY A 278 -13.53 -8.68 10.38
CA GLY A 278 -14.58 -7.85 9.79
C GLY A 278 -15.73 -8.63 9.15
N ASN A 279 -15.71 -9.95 9.26
CA ASN A 279 -16.77 -10.84 8.82
C ASN A 279 -16.86 -12.07 9.74
N GLY A 280 -18.02 -12.72 9.78
CA GLY A 280 -18.19 -13.89 10.61
C GLY A 280 -19.63 -14.41 10.69
N LEU A 281 -19.80 -15.50 11.43
CA LEU A 281 -21.09 -16.12 11.66
C LEU A 281 -21.67 -15.78 13.04
N SER A 282 -20.81 -15.42 13.98
CA SER A 282 -21.19 -15.01 15.32
C SER A 282 -20.06 -14.19 15.96
N PHE A 283 -20.42 -13.31 16.86
CA PHE A 283 -19.47 -12.60 17.70
C PHE A 283 -19.50 -13.17 19.12
N ARG A 284 -18.30 -13.36 19.70
CA ARG A 284 -18.13 -13.90 21.04
C ARG A 284 -17.39 -12.91 21.92
N ASN A 285 -17.88 -12.72 23.12
CA ASN A 285 -17.20 -11.99 24.17
C ASN A 285 -17.01 -12.92 25.38
N GLU A 286 -15.79 -12.98 25.91
CA GLU A 286 -15.45 -13.87 27.04
C GLU A 286 -15.91 -15.33 26.84
N GLY A 287 -15.78 -15.84 25.61
CA GLY A 287 -16.16 -17.19 25.24
C GLY A 287 -17.66 -17.41 25.00
N LYS A 288 -18.50 -16.43 25.32
CA LYS A 288 -19.97 -16.51 25.14
C LYS A 288 -20.39 -15.85 23.84
N VAL A 289 -21.35 -16.47 23.13
CA VAL A 289 -21.95 -15.86 21.94
C VAL A 289 -22.82 -14.69 22.38
N THR A 290 -22.45 -13.47 22.01
CA THR A 290 -23.21 -12.25 22.33
C THR A 290 -23.93 -11.68 21.10
N PHE A 291 -23.59 -12.14 19.92
CA PHE A 291 -24.26 -11.80 18.68
C PHE A 291 -24.20 -13.00 17.73
N ASN A 292 -25.32 -13.50 17.29
CA ASN A 292 -25.45 -14.75 16.51
C ASN A 292 -26.08 -14.49 15.14
N HIS A 293 -25.56 -13.53 14.41
CA HIS A 293 -25.98 -13.26 13.06
C HIS A 293 -24.73 -13.19 12.16
N LYS A 294 -24.92 -13.61 10.92
CA LYS A 294 -23.87 -13.46 9.89
C LYS A 294 -23.63 -11.99 9.62
N TRP A 295 -22.37 -11.60 9.44
CA TRP A 295 -22.00 -10.32 8.85
C TRP A 295 -20.88 -10.52 7.85
N TYR A 296 -20.98 -9.80 6.73
CA TYR A 296 -20.02 -9.82 5.63
C TYR A 296 -19.77 -8.39 5.18
N ASN A 297 -18.60 -8.13 4.65
CA ASN A 297 -18.31 -6.90 3.93
C ASN A 297 -18.72 -7.03 2.45
#